data_4c44b0e30a4df6eb8728bf9c385afb13
#
_entry.id   4c44b0e30a4df6eb8728bf9c385afb13
#
_cell.length_a   1.000
_cell.length_b   1.000
_cell.length_c   1.000
_cell.angle_alpha   90.00
_cell.angle_beta   90.00
_cell.angle_gamma   90.00
#
_symmetry.space_group_name_H-M   'P 1'
#
loop_
_entity.id
_entity.type
_entity.pdbx_description
1 polymer ?
#
loop_
_entity_poly.entity_id
_entity_poly.type
_entity_poly.pdbx_seq_one_letter_code
_entity_poly.pdbx_strand_id
1 'polypeptide(L)'
;MKKILLILMAMFAFGLQNVSAQDAPLKIVTNHPDFSIKVKRCAASGKTVIIDLILNNNGTNDVDVKEVRGGGGSCISEAYDDEGNIYQSDNLKVKIANRTSYEVYDTGSFSIPSGVPMRLSIQLSNVPQSAESIARLKLIFFCKVWGLNEEKPVRINNTPITRD
;
A
#
# COMPACT_ATOMS: atom_id res chain seq x y z
N MET A 1 -6.27 -26.77 -51.32
CA MET A 1 -5.69 -25.56 -50.77
C MET A 1 -6.66 -24.68 -49.97
N LYS A 2 -7.93 -24.53 -50.37
CA LYS A 2 -8.93 -23.69 -49.61
C LYS A 2 -9.28 -24.23 -48.22
N LYS A 3 -9.21 -25.58 -47.98
CA LYS A 3 -9.55 -26.15 -46.66
C LYS A 3 -8.45 -25.98 -45.60
N ILE A 4 -7.17 -25.83 -45.99
CA ILE A 4 -6.05 -25.62 -45.07
C ILE A 4 -6.06 -24.17 -44.55
N LEU A 5 -6.47 -23.19 -45.38
CA LEU A 5 -6.58 -21.78 -44.99
C LEU A 5 -7.65 -21.55 -43.93
N LEU A 6 -8.78 -22.29 -43.99
CA LEU A 6 -9.86 -22.22 -43.02
C LEU A 6 -9.45 -22.75 -41.62
N ILE A 7 -8.62 -23.77 -41.57
CA ILE A 7 -8.12 -24.37 -40.32
C ILE A 7 -7.10 -23.40 -39.65
N LEU A 8 -6.26 -22.72 -40.41
CA LEU A 8 -5.35 -21.70 -39.87
C LEU A 8 -6.10 -20.48 -39.30
N MET A 9 -7.17 -20.02 -39.96
CA MET A 9 -7.99 -18.93 -39.40
C MET A 9 -8.73 -19.32 -38.12
N ALA A 10 -9.17 -20.57 -37.98
CA ALA A 10 -9.82 -21.06 -36.77
C ALA A 10 -8.85 -21.14 -35.57
N MET A 11 -7.57 -21.45 -35.80
CA MET A 11 -6.58 -21.48 -34.71
C MET A 11 -6.22 -20.07 -34.20
N PHE A 12 -6.30 -19.04 -35.06
CA PHE A 12 -6.10 -17.65 -34.61
C PHE A 12 -7.28 -17.07 -33.83
N ALA A 13 -8.51 -17.56 -34.06
CA ALA A 13 -9.69 -17.09 -33.33
C ALA A 13 -9.76 -17.62 -31.87
N PHE A 14 -9.10 -18.74 -31.57
CA PHE A 14 -9.04 -19.27 -30.19
C PHE A 14 -7.81 -18.80 -29.39
N GLY A 15 -6.88 -18.05 -30.00
CA GLY A 15 -5.65 -17.57 -29.36
C GLY A 15 -5.78 -16.25 -28.60
N LEU A 16 -6.92 -15.56 -28.68
CA LEU A 16 -7.19 -14.34 -27.89
C LEU A 16 -8.08 -14.65 -26.68
N GLN A 17 -7.72 -15.66 -25.94
CA GLN A 17 -8.14 -15.69 -24.55
C GLN A 17 -7.44 -14.50 -23.89
N ASN A 18 -8.20 -13.48 -23.50
CA ASN A 18 -7.74 -12.49 -22.55
C ASN A 18 -7.12 -13.27 -21.40
N VAL A 19 -5.79 -13.28 -21.32
CA VAL A 19 -5.09 -13.62 -20.11
C VAL A 19 -5.47 -12.50 -19.17
N SER A 20 -6.59 -12.65 -18.49
CA SER A 20 -6.93 -11.87 -17.32
C SER A 20 -5.70 -12.00 -16.44
N ALA A 21 -4.98 -10.89 -16.23
CA ALA A 21 -3.87 -10.89 -15.31
C ALA A 21 -4.45 -11.44 -14.01
N GLN A 22 -4.02 -12.63 -13.65
CA GLN A 22 -4.54 -13.35 -12.50
C GLN A 22 -4.25 -12.43 -11.31
N ASP A 23 -5.29 -11.84 -10.71
CA ASP A 23 -5.15 -10.89 -9.63
C ASP A 23 -4.28 -11.51 -8.55
N ALA A 24 -3.04 -11.05 -8.47
CA ALA A 24 -2.10 -11.60 -7.51
C ALA A 24 -2.67 -11.32 -6.10
N PRO A 25 -2.70 -12.31 -5.20
CA PRO A 25 -3.37 -12.16 -3.93
C PRO A 25 -2.76 -11.03 -3.10
N LEU A 26 -3.59 -10.30 -2.36
CA LEU A 26 -3.17 -9.31 -1.38
C LEU A 26 -2.17 -9.95 -0.41
N LYS A 27 -0.97 -9.37 -0.33
CA LYS A 27 0.10 -9.85 0.56
C LYS A 27 0.58 -8.73 1.47
N ILE A 28 0.54 -8.99 2.78
CA ILE A 28 0.99 -8.05 3.82
C ILE A 28 2.18 -8.65 4.54
N VAL A 29 3.26 -7.86 4.68
CA VAL A 29 4.47 -8.23 5.40
C VAL A 29 4.80 -7.11 6.38
N THR A 30 4.94 -7.46 7.66
CA THR A 30 5.39 -6.56 8.71
C THR A 30 6.73 -7.05 9.25
N ASN A 31 7.67 -6.12 9.49
CA ASN A 31 8.96 -6.45 10.09
C ASN A 31 8.98 -6.19 11.60
N HIS A 32 7.84 -5.84 12.20
CA HIS A 32 7.68 -5.82 13.65
C HIS A 32 6.96 -7.11 14.09
N PRO A 33 7.47 -7.87 15.06
CA PRO A 33 6.91 -9.18 15.43
C PRO A 33 5.47 -9.09 15.93
N ASP A 34 5.14 -8.00 16.61
CA ASP A 34 3.84 -7.82 17.24
C ASP A 34 2.81 -7.09 16.36
N PHE A 35 3.21 -6.58 15.18
CA PHE A 35 2.29 -5.86 14.33
C PHE A 35 1.53 -6.79 13.39
N SER A 36 0.21 -6.60 13.34
CA SER A 36 -0.62 -7.09 12.26
C SER A 36 -1.39 -5.95 11.61
N ILE A 37 -1.55 -6.02 10.28
CA ILE A 37 -2.22 -5.00 9.49
C ILE A 37 -3.32 -5.63 8.67
N LYS A 38 -4.45 -4.91 8.59
CA LYS A 38 -5.57 -5.27 7.72
C LYS A 38 -5.91 -4.10 6.81
N VAL A 39 -5.99 -4.34 5.51
CA VAL A 39 -6.56 -3.38 4.55
C VAL A 39 -8.07 -3.38 4.72
N LYS A 40 -8.64 -2.21 4.99
CA LYS A 40 -10.09 -2.02 5.13
C LYS A 40 -10.71 -1.54 3.84
N ARG A 41 -10.01 -0.67 3.14
CA ARG A 41 -10.47 -0.06 1.91
C ARG A 41 -9.29 0.45 1.10
N CYS A 42 -9.38 0.35 -0.22
CA CYS A 42 -8.57 1.10 -1.17
C CYS A 42 -9.54 1.64 -2.23
N ALA A 43 -9.81 2.93 -2.17
CA ALA A 43 -10.81 3.55 -3.04
C ALA A 43 -10.29 4.84 -3.66
N ALA A 44 -10.66 5.08 -4.90
CA ALA A 44 -10.32 6.27 -5.63
C ALA A 44 -11.51 7.23 -5.74
N SER A 45 -11.20 8.52 -5.66
CA SER A 45 -12.09 9.62 -6.05
C SER A 45 -11.29 10.53 -6.97
N GLY A 46 -11.64 10.52 -8.26
CA GLY A 46 -10.86 11.18 -9.31
C GLY A 46 -9.43 10.61 -9.37
N LYS A 47 -8.44 11.48 -9.20
CA LYS A 47 -7.01 11.11 -9.18
C LYS A 47 -6.43 10.90 -7.77
N THR A 48 -7.28 10.83 -6.75
CA THR A 48 -6.85 10.59 -5.37
C THR A 48 -7.28 9.19 -4.95
N VAL A 49 -6.33 8.40 -4.44
CA VAL A 49 -6.59 7.08 -3.86
C VAL A 49 -6.41 7.16 -2.35
N ILE A 50 -7.37 6.63 -1.60
CA ILE A 50 -7.31 6.50 -0.14
C ILE A 50 -7.21 5.02 0.21
N ILE A 51 -6.18 4.66 0.95
CA ILE A 51 -5.97 3.32 1.50
C ILE A 51 -6.17 3.39 3.00
N ASP A 52 -7.24 2.78 3.50
CA ASP A 52 -7.53 2.69 4.94
C ASP A 52 -7.04 1.36 5.49
N LEU A 53 -6.21 1.43 6.52
CA LEU A 53 -5.60 0.30 7.20
C LEU A 53 -6.02 0.27 8.68
N ILE A 54 -6.07 -0.92 9.24
CA ILE A 54 -6.10 -1.14 10.69
C ILE A 54 -4.77 -1.78 11.08
N LEU A 55 -4.05 -1.13 11.97
CA LEU A 55 -2.83 -1.62 12.60
C LEU A 55 -3.18 -2.11 14.02
N ASN A 56 -2.79 -3.33 14.34
CA ASN A 56 -2.89 -3.87 15.70
C ASN A 56 -1.49 -4.17 16.22
N ASN A 57 -1.28 -3.85 17.49
CA ASN A 57 -0.17 -4.32 18.28
C ASN A 57 -0.68 -5.51 19.11
N ASN A 58 -0.21 -6.71 18.77
CA ASN A 58 -0.59 -7.96 19.46
C ASN A 58 0.40 -8.31 20.58
N GLY A 59 1.42 -7.48 20.81
CA GLY A 59 2.35 -7.61 21.91
C GLY A 59 1.71 -7.23 23.25
N THR A 60 2.43 -7.47 24.33
CA THR A 60 1.99 -7.16 25.71
C THR A 60 2.27 -5.71 26.13
N ASN A 61 3.15 -5.02 25.42
CA ASN A 61 3.57 -3.66 25.74
C ASN A 61 3.20 -2.71 24.60
N ASP A 62 2.94 -1.46 24.95
CA ASP A 62 2.79 -0.38 23.98
C ASP A 62 4.08 -0.20 23.18
N VAL A 63 3.97 0.12 21.90
CA VAL A 63 5.11 0.39 21.04
C VAL A 63 5.18 1.87 20.70
N ASP A 64 6.26 2.50 21.13
CA ASP A 64 6.53 3.89 20.80
C ASP A 64 7.06 4.01 19.36
N VAL A 65 6.35 4.77 18.56
CA VAL A 65 6.73 5.14 17.19
C VAL A 65 7.17 6.58 17.21
N LYS A 66 8.39 6.85 16.77
CA LYS A 66 8.90 8.21 16.62
C LYS A 66 8.21 8.91 15.46
N GLU A 67 8.10 8.22 14.35
CA GLU A 67 7.48 8.75 13.12
C GLU A 67 7.08 7.62 12.16
N VAL A 68 6.11 7.88 11.28
CA VAL A 68 5.97 7.18 10.00
C VAL A 68 6.47 8.13 8.93
N ARG A 69 7.55 7.77 8.26
CA ARG A 69 8.26 8.66 7.35
C ARG A 69 7.57 8.72 5.98
N GLY A 70 7.00 9.86 5.65
CA GLY A 70 6.34 10.11 4.37
C GLY A 70 7.31 10.42 3.23
N GLY A 71 8.33 11.26 3.48
CA GLY A 71 9.29 11.68 2.45
C GLY A 71 10.57 12.24 3.02
N GLY A 72 11.62 12.34 2.18
CA GLY A 72 12.93 12.87 2.54
C GLY A 72 13.90 11.84 3.13
N GLY A 73 15.16 11.88 2.68
CA GLY A 73 16.23 10.96 3.09
C GLY A 73 16.21 9.60 2.38
N SER A 74 17.06 8.67 2.84
CA SER A 74 17.28 7.37 2.19
C SER A 74 16.19 6.32 2.47
N CYS A 75 15.34 6.56 3.48
CA CYS A 75 14.32 5.63 3.93
C CYS A 75 12.97 6.31 3.97
N ILE A 76 12.27 6.27 2.85
CA ILE A 76 10.96 6.91 2.68
C ILE A 76 9.86 5.87 2.47
N SER A 77 8.64 6.24 2.88
CA SER A 77 7.45 5.51 2.47
C SER A 77 7.17 5.79 0.99
N GLU A 78 6.75 4.77 0.27
CA GLU A 78 6.54 4.82 -1.17
C GLU A 78 5.40 3.89 -1.59
N ALA A 79 4.73 4.24 -2.66
CA ALA A 79 3.75 3.36 -3.31
C ALA A 79 4.02 3.29 -4.81
N TYR A 80 3.63 2.18 -5.41
CA TYR A 80 3.70 1.90 -6.84
C TYR A 80 2.34 1.39 -7.28
N ASP A 81 1.81 1.89 -8.38
CA ASP A 81 0.65 1.29 -9.02
C ASP A 81 1.05 0.18 -10.00
N ASP A 82 0.08 -0.46 -10.61
CA ASP A 82 0.28 -1.52 -11.61
C ASP A 82 0.79 -1.02 -12.96
N GLU A 83 0.76 0.28 -13.20
CA GLU A 83 1.36 0.92 -14.38
C GLU A 83 2.83 1.32 -14.14
N GLY A 84 3.36 1.15 -12.92
CA GLY A 84 4.73 1.49 -12.55
C GLY A 84 4.94 2.94 -12.13
N ASN A 85 3.89 3.73 -11.92
CA ASN A 85 4.02 5.08 -11.38
C ASN A 85 4.41 5.02 -9.90
N ILE A 86 5.22 6.00 -9.45
CA ILE A 86 5.76 6.08 -8.09
C ILE A 86 5.13 7.25 -7.36
N TYR A 87 4.68 6.99 -6.12
CA TYR A 87 4.08 7.97 -5.21
C TYR A 87 4.95 8.10 -3.98
N GLN A 88 5.51 9.29 -3.76
CA GLN A 88 6.40 9.64 -2.66
C GLN A 88 6.17 11.09 -2.26
N SER A 89 6.71 11.50 -1.13
CA SER A 89 6.72 12.91 -0.70
C SER A 89 5.34 13.56 -0.79
N ASP A 90 5.18 14.60 -1.60
CA ASP A 90 3.93 15.36 -1.75
C ASP A 90 2.75 14.53 -2.26
N ASN A 91 3.04 13.45 -2.98
CA ASN A 91 2.03 12.54 -3.53
C ASN A 91 1.65 11.39 -2.58
N LEU A 92 2.29 11.28 -1.42
CA LEU A 92 1.98 10.27 -0.41
C LEU A 92 1.87 10.91 0.97
N LYS A 93 0.66 10.92 1.54
CA LYS A 93 0.40 11.45 2.88
C LYS A 93 -0.12 10.35 3.79
N VAL A 94 0.37 10.32 5.03
CA VAL A 94 -0.05 9.36 6.05
C VAL A 94 -0.82 10.08 7.15
N LYS A 95 -2.00 9.58 7.49
CA LYS A 95 -2.82 10.05 8.61
C LYS A 95 -2.98 8.92 9.61
N ILE A 96 -2.70 9.20 10.89
CA ILE A 96 -2.81 8.22 11.97
C ILE A 96 -3.87 8.69 12.95
N ALA A 97 -4.90 7.87 13.16
CA ALA A 97 -6.06 8.19 13.98
C ALA A 97 -6.62 9.57 13.60
N ASN A 98 -6.66 10.52 14.53
CA ASN A 98 -7.11 11.90 14.30
C ASN A 98 -5.96 12.87 14.01
N ARG A 99 -4.71 12.38 13.93
CA ARG A 99 -3.53 13.19 13.62
C ARG A 99 -3.30 13.17 12.11
N THR A 100 -3.29 14.35 11.51
CA THR A 100 -2.82 14.52 10.14
C THR A 100 -1.31 14.75 10.19
N SER A 101 -0.53 14.14 9.32
CA SER A 101 0.87 14.48 9.17
C SER A 101 0.94 15.98 8.82
N TYR A 102 1.47 16.76 9.75
CA TYR A 102 1.83 18.15 9.47
C TYR A 102 3.07 18.08 8.62
N GLU A 103 2.96 18.58 7.41
CA GLU A 103 4.05 18.68 6.46
C GLU A 103 4.60 17.32 5.98
N VAL A 104 5.12 17.32 4.81
CA VAL A 104 5.57 16.30 3.89
C VAL A 104 6.44 15.18 4.48
N TYR A 105 6.85 15.24 5.75
CA TYR A 105 7.97 14.44 6.26
C TYR A 105 7.70 13.59 7.50
N ASP A 106 6.69 13.90 8.32
CA ASP A 106 6.60 13.26 9.65
C ASP A 106 5.17 13.26 10.22
N THR A 107 4.74 12.11 10.78
CA THR A 107 3.47 12.01 11.52
C THR A 107 3.57 12.48 12.98
N GLY A 108 4.75 12.86 13.45
CA GLY A 108 5.06 13.04 14.86
C GLY A 108 5.10 11.72 15.64
N SER A 109 5.59 11.79 16.87
CA SER A 109 5.67 10.63 17.77
C SER A 109 4.29 10.24 18.28
N PHE A 110 4.03 8.93 18.34
CA PHE A 110 2.81 8.35 18.90
C PHE A 110 3.11 6.97 19.48
N SER A 111 2.20 6.46 20.32
CA SER A 111 2.28 5.10 20.83
C SER A 111 1.19 4.25 20.18
N ILE A 112 1.52 3.00 19.87
CA ILE A 112 0.57 1.97 19.42
C ILE A 112 0.25 1.10 20.62
N PRO A 113 -0.94 1.30 21.26
CA PRO A 113 -1.28 0.57 22.47
C PRO A 113 -1.43 -0.92 22.20
N SER A 114 -1.04 -1.73 23.20
CA SER A 114 -1.27 -3.16 23.16
C SER A 114 -2.76 -3.47 23.07
N GLY A 115 -3.14 -4.33 22.13
CA GLY A 115 -4.52 -4.80 21.96
C GLY A 115 -5.54 -3.78 21.44
N VAL A 116 -5.13 -2.54 21.15
CA VAL A 116 -6.02 -1.49 20.63
C VAL A 116 -5.82 -1.27 19.13
N PRO A 117 -6.87 -1.48 18.30
CA PRO A 117 -6.76 -1.22 16.86
C PRO A 117 -6.58 0.26 16.57
N MET A 118 -5.57 0.61 15.76
CA MET A 118 -5.34 1.96 15.28
C MET A 118 -5.64 2.07 13.79
N ARG A 119 -6.33 3.15 13.42
CA ARG A 119 -6.59 3.45 12.01
C ARG A 119 -5.45 4.27 11.41
N LEU A 120 -4.97 3.82 10.25
CA LEU A 120 -4.10 4.57 9.35
C LEU A 120 -4.85 4.82 8.05
N SER A 121 -4.70 6.02 7.49
CA SER A 121 -5.16 6.33 6.13
C SER A 121 -3.98 6.86 5.34
N ILE A 122 -3.74 6.27 4.18
CA ILE A 122 -2.73 6.70 3.24
C ILE A 122 -3.45 7.34 2.07
N GLN A 123 -3.09 8.58 1.75
CA GLN A 123 -3.59 9.29 0.59
C GLN A 123 -2.50 9.34 -0.48
N LEU A 124 -2.82 8.85 -1.67
CA LEU A 124 -2.01 8.98 -2.87
C LEU A 124 -2.68 9.98 -3.80
N SER A 125 -1.90 10.93 -4.31
CA SER A 125 -2.37 11.97 -5.23
C SER A 125 -1.83 11.73 -6.64
N ASN A 126 -2.55 12.21 -7.66
CA ASN A 126 -2.18 12.08 -9.06
C ASN A 126 -2.15 10.64 -9.61
N VAL A 127 -2.92 9.73 -9.01
CA VAL A 127 -3.07 8.36 -9.52
C VAL A 127 -3.90 8.37 -10.80
N PRO A 128 -3.42 7.78 -11.91
CA PRO A 128 -4.18 7.67 -13.16
C PRO A 128 -5.50 6.92 -12.95
N GLN A 129 -6.51 7.28 -13.75
CA GLN A 129 -7.79 6.57 -13.69
C GLN A 129 -7.68 5.14 -14.26
N SER A 130 -6.69 4.88 -15.08
CA SER A 130 -6.38 3.58 -15.66
C SER A 130 -5.73 2.61 -14.69
N ALA A 131 -5.06 3.10 -13.62
CA ALA A 131 -4.47 2.23 -12.61
C ALA A 131 -5.56 1.44 -11.87
N GLU A 132 -5.48 0.11 -11.90
CA GLU A 132 -6.46 -0.80 -11.31
C GLU A 132 -6.08 -1.24 -9.89
N SER A 133 -4.78 -1.19 -9.57
CA SER A 133 -4.29 -1.59 -8.25
C SER A 133 -3.07 -0.79 -7.78
N ILE A 134 -2.86 -0.78 -6.46
CA ILE A 134 -1.58 -0.42 -5.86
C ILE A 134 -0.75 -1.71 -5.77
N ALA A 135 0.20 -1.86 -6.70
CA ALA A 135 1.06 -3.02 -6.80
C ALA A 135 1.93 -3.19 -5.54
N ARG A 136 2.39 -2.07 -4.95
CA ARG A 136 3.14 -2.07 -3.70
C ARG A 136 2.93 -0.78 -2.92
N LEU A 137 2.68 -0.91 -1.63
CA LEU A 137 2.78 0.16 -0.64
C LEU A 137 3.83 -0.26 0.40
N LYS A 138 4.84 0.59 0.61
CA LYS A 138 5.85 0.44 1.66
C LYS A 138 5.75 1.61 2.62
N LEU A 139 5.47 1.33 3.88
CA LEU A 139 5.44 2.31 4.96
C LEU A 139 6.64 2.08 5.87
N ILE A 140 7.36 3.14 6.23
CA ILE A 140 8.50 3.08 7.13
C ILE A 140 8.09 3.62 8.49
N PHE A 141 8.02 2.71 9.47
CA PHE A 141 7.83 3.03 10.88
C PHE A 141 9.19 3.09 11.58
N PHE A 142 9.45 4.18 12.29
CA PHE A 142 10.59 4.26 13.20
C PHE A 142 10.11 3.95 14.62
N CYS A 143 10.30 2.71 15.04
CA CYS A 143 9.88 2.23 16.36
C CYS A 143 11.06 2.29 17.33
N LYS A 144 10.76 2.61 18.59
CA LYS A 144 11.73 2.51 19.67
C LYS A 144 11.77 1.06 20.17
N VAL A 145 12.82 0.35 19.82
CA VAL A 145 13.06 -1.05 20.23
C VAL A 145 14.33 -1.10 21.06
N TRP A 146 14.26 -1.63 22.28
CA TRP A 146 15.43 -1.74 23.19
C TRP A 146 16.14 -0.40 23.44
N GLY A 147 15.40 0.72 23.40
CA GLY A 147 15.96 2.06 23.56
C GLY A 147 16.58 2.68 22.29
N LEU A 148 16.66 1.95 21.20
CA LEU A 148 17.13 2.41 19.90
C LEU A 148 15.96 2.64 18.94
N ASN A 149 16.12 3.60 18.02
CA ASN A 149 15.16 3.79 16.93
C ASN A 149 15.50 2.84 15.79
N GLU A 150 14.61 1.91 15.50
CA GLU A 150 14.77 0.95 14.40
C GLU A 150 13.71 1.16 13.33
N GLU A 151 14.12 0.97 12.07
CA GLU A 151 13.21 0.93 10.95
C GLU A 151 12.42 -0.37 10.93
N LYS A 152 11.10 -0.25 10.91
CA LYS A 152 10.19 -1.40 10.78
C LYS A 152 9.32 -1.22 9.53
N PRO A 153 9.81 -1.60 8.35
CA PRO A 153 9.02 -1.48 7.13
C PRO A 153 7.83 -2.42 7.14
N VAL A 154 6.70 -1.86 6.72
CA VAL A 154 5.48 -2.59 6.40
C VAL A 154 5.32 -2.57 4.89
N ARG A 155 5.07 -3.71 4.28
CA ARG A 155 4.81 -3.84 2.84
C ARG A 155 3.44 -4.46 2.62
N ILE A 156 2.67 -3.81 1.76
CA ILE A 156 1.35 -4.28 1.32
C ILE A 156 1.42 -4.35 -0.20
N ASN A 157 1.19 -5.51 -0.76
CA ASN A 157 1.25 -5.70 -2.20
C ASN A 157 -0.12 -6.09 -2.75
N ASN A 158 -0.37 -5.73 -3.99
CA ASN A 158 -1.53 -6.10 -4.77
C ASN A 158 -2.86 -5.69 -4.11
N THR A 159 -3.01 -4.39 -3.86
CA THR A 159 -4.23 -3.83 -3.30
C THR A 159 -5.11 -3.29 -4.42
N PRO A 160 -6.23 -3.92 -4.76
CA PRO A 160 -7.11 -3.44 -5.82
C PRO A 160 -7.74 -2.10 -5.46
N ILE A 161 -7.87 -1.21 -6.45
CA ILE A 161 -8.49 0.10 -6.29
C ILE A 161 -9.96 -0.02 -6.66
N THR A 162 -10.87 0.27 -5.72
CA THR A 162 -12.30 0.41 -6.02
C THR A 162 -12.55 1.82 -6.55
N ARG A 163 -13.27 1.93 -7.67
CA ARG A 163 -13.70 3.20 -8.27
C ARG A 163 -15.22 3.24 -8.33
N ASP A 164 -15.80 4.33 -7.89
CA ASP A 164 -17.24 4.60 -7.98
C ASP A 164 -17.57 5.27 -9.33
#